data_6e0cf1e0be0708da12300aebe9eff2b5
#
_entry.id   6e0cf1e0be0708da12300aebe9eff2b5
#
_cell.length_a   1.000
_cell.length_b   1.000
_cell.length_c   1.000
_cell.angle_alpha   90.00
_cell.angle_beta   90.00
_cell.angle_gamma   90.00
#
_symmetry.space_group_name_H-M   'P 1'
#
loop_
_entity.id
_entity.type
_entity.pdbx_description
1 polymer ?
#
loop_
_entity_poly.entity_id
_entity_poly.type
_entity_poly.pdbx_seq_one_letter_code
_entity_poly.pdbx_strand_id
1 'polypeptide(L)'
;ASDVYKRQAYELCEYAAMVTPETESFYVTDMDEYDNSLEIAVLDDGPSADYATYFYRYDGSALAFIGEVDGFPFKEQNGGINGFTGQNGINGTIRTDILETAYLNGYWWYDSNARKLEYIDGGMHQYKYFTPHRLYVDLPLWKAMDQNSEQVTVSSGQDVFFISSDAKEWIYVRAKDGTKGYIHVDGENISNAGRLGSEVFSELNYFQIIFLDKNEILW
;
A
#
# COMPACT_ATOMS: atom_id res chain seq x y z
N ALA A 1 -36.09 6.31 3.26
CA ALA A 1 -35.02 6.24 2.26
C ALA A 1 -33.77 5.55 2.83
N SER A 2 -33.30 5.92 4.06
CA SER A 2 -32.10 5.33 4.66
C SER A 2 -32.21 3.81 4.92
N ASP A 3 -33.39 3.30 5.25
CA ASP A 3 -33.60 1.87 5.56
C ASP A 3 -33.63 0.98 4.31
N VAL A 4 -34.01 1.52 3.17
CA VAL A 4 -33.99 0.79 1.90
C VAL A 4 -32.55 0.58 1.42
N TYR A 5 -31.71 1.58 1.57
CA TYR A 5 -30.28 1.49 1.23
C TYR A 5 -29.52 0.52 2.14
N LYS A 6 -29.80 0.54 3.45
CA LYS A 6 -29.21 -0.42 4.40
C LYS A 6 -29.52 -1.86 4.02
N ARG A 7 -30.78 -2.20 3.64
CA ARG A 7 -31.17 -3.55 3.25
C ARG A 7 -30.49 -4.02 1.96
N GLN A 8 -30.38 -3.14 0.96
CA GLN A 8 -29.72 -3.51 -0.29
C GLN A 8 -28.22 -3.73 -0.14
N ALA A 9 -27.54 -2.93 0.68
CA ALA A 9 -26.14 -3.17 1.01
C ALA A 9 -25.93 -4.51 1.74
N TYR A 10 -26.82 -4.87 2.67
CA TYR A 10 -26.75 -6.16 3.39
C TYR A 10 -26.97 -7.37 2.47
N GLU A 11 -27.88 -7.32 1.52
CA GLU A 11 -28.14 -8.43 0.58
C GLU A 11 -26.99 -8.64 -0.41
N LEU A 12 -26.21 -7.61 -0.70
CA LEU A 12 -25.02 -7.70 -1.57
C LEU A 12 -23.76 -8.11 -0.84
N CYS A 13 -23.70 -7.89 0.48
CA CYS A 13 -22.60 -8.36 1.33
C CYS A 13 -22.61 -9.87 1.59
N GLU A 14 -23.62 -10.63 1.15
CA GLU A 14 -23.56 -12.10 1.19
C GLU A 14 -22.41 -12.67 0.34
N TYR A 15 -21.90 -11.93 -0.65
CA TYR A 15 -20.71 -12.32 -1.40
C TYR A 15 -19.39 -11.92 -0.72
N ALA A 16 -19.43 -10.98 0.19
CA ALA A 16 -18.33 -10.61 1.07
C ALA A 16 -18.46 -11.30 2.45
N ALA A 17 -18.75 -12.61 2.45
CA ALA A 17 -19.06 -13.41 3.64
C ALA A 17 -17.89 -13.56 4.66
N MET A 18 -16.84 -12.74 4.54
CA MET A 18 -15.73 -12.63 5.48
C MET A 18 -15.49 -11.20 5.95
N VAL A 19 -16.36 -10.25 5.62
CA VAL A 19 -16.28 -8.90 6.18
C VAL A 19 -16.61 -9.01 7.67
N THR A 20 -15.61 -8.82 8.52
CA THR A 20 -15.82 -8.58 9.96
C THR A 20 -15.88 -7.07 10.17
N PRO A 21 -17.07 -6.45 10.04
CA PRO A 21 -17.17 -5.01 10.26
C PRO A 21 -17.08 -4.78 11.77
N GLU A 22 -15.92 -4.40 12.27
CA GLU A 22 -15.83 -3.77 13.60
C GLU A 22 -16.55 -2.42 13.62
N THR A 23 -16.82 -1.89 12.45
CA THR A 23 -17.62 -0.68 12.30
C THR A 23 -18.64 -0.90 11.18
N GLU A 24 -19.90 -0.67 11.43
CA GLU A 24 -20.98 -0.61 10.43
C GLU A 24 -20.76 0.58 9.46
N SER A 25 -19.52 0.75 8.97
CA SER A 25 -19.14 1.92 8.23
C SER A 25 -19.07 1.61 6.74
N PHE A 26 -20.02 2.09 6.03
CA PHE A 26 -19.90 2.31 4.58
C PHE A 26 -19.81 3.80 4.30
N TYR A 27 -19.14 4.14 3.23
CA TYR A 27 -19.03 5.50 2.73
C TYR A 27 -19.70 5.61 1.37
N VAL A 28 -20.44 6.69 1.16
CA VAL A 28 -20.92 7.07 -0.17
C VAL A 28 -19.90 8.06 -0.72
N THR A 29 -19.41 7.78 -1.90
CA THR A 29 -18.43 8.61 -2.59
C THR A 29 -18.81 8.79 -4.04
N ASP A 30 -18.18 9.74 -4.70
CA ASP A 30 -18.29 10.02 -6.12
C ASP A 30 -16.87 9.94 -6.70
N MET A 31 -16.57 8.87 -7.42
CA MET A 31 -15.25 8.67 -8.02
C MET A 31 -15.06 9.50 -9.26
N ASP A 32 -16.17 9.79 -9.96
CA ASP A 32 -16.18 10.57 -11.20
C ASP A 32 -17.25 11.65 -11.12
N GLU A 33 -16.88 12.83 -10.71
CA GLU A 33 -17.77 14.00 -10.59
C GLU A 33 -18.45 14.42 -11.90
N TYR A 34 -18.06 13.82 -13.02
CA TYR A 34 -18.62 14.11 -14.33
C TYR A 34 -19.72 13.15 -14.77
N ASP A 35 -20.00 12.10 -14.01
CA ASP A 35 -21.11 11.18 -14.30
C ASP A 35 -22.27 11.35 -13.28
N ASN A 36 -23.31 10.53 -13.37
CA ASN A 36 -24.48 10.58 -12.49
C ASN A 36 -24.57 9.36 -11.56
N SER A 37 -23.49 8.63 -11.37
CA SER A 37 -23.45 7.49 -10.47
C SER A 37 -22.81 7.86 -9.14
N LEU A 38 -23.02 7.00 -8.16
CA LEU A 38 -22.37 7.10 -6.87
C LEU A 38 -21.76 5.75 -6.54
N GLU A 39 -20.67 5.77 -5.83
CA GLU A 39 -20.04 4.56 -5.32
C GLU A 39 -20.32 4.40 -3.83
N ILE A 40 -20.41 3.14 -3.42
CA ILE A 40 -20.47 2.74 -2.04
C ILE A 40 -19.20 1.97 -1.73
N ALA A 41 -18.47 2.43 -0.74
CA ALA A 41 -17.27 1.79 -0.24
C ALA A 41 -17.57 1.09 1.08
N VAL A 42 -17.27 -0.19 1.16
CA VAL A 42 -17.40 -1.01 2.37
C VAL A 42 -16.02 -1.36 2.86
N LEU A 43 -15.72 -1.00 4.11
CA LEU A 43 -14.43 -1.27 4.72
C LEU A 43 -14.41 -2.67 5.31
N ASP A 44 -13.32 -3.39 5.09
CA ASP A 44 -13.01 -4.68 5.71
C ASP A 44 -11.73 -4.55 6.53
N ASP A 45 -11.84 -4.77 7.84
CA ASP A 45 -10.69 -4.71 8.73
C ASP A 45 -9.79 -5.94 8.62
N GLY A 46 -10.24 -7.02 7.96
CA GLY A 46 -9.48 -8.25 7.73
C GLY A 46 -8.77 -8.84 8.95
N PRO A 47 -8.41 -10.10 8.95
CA PRO A 47 -7.50 -10.63 9.96
C PRO A 47 -6.08 -10.10 9.72
N SER A 48 -5.35 -9.81 10.78
CA SER A 48 -3.92 -9.41 10.71
C SER A 48 -3.63 -8.07 10.00
N ALA A 49 -4.58 -7.13 10.06
CA ALA A 49 -4.46 -5.82 9.40
C ALA A 49 -4.37 -5.88 7.86
N ASP A 50 -4.90 -6.93 7.26
CA ASP A 50 -5.09 -7.04 5.81
C ASP A 50 -6.33 -6.22 5.41
N TYR A 51 -6.21 -4.90 5.56
CA TYR A 51 -7.31 -3.96 5.30
C TYR A 51 -7.63 -3.91 3.82
N ALA A 52 -8.93 -3.97 3.50
CA ALA A 52 -9.45 -3.79 2.16
C ALA A 52 -10.65 -2.84 2.14
N THR A 53 -10.90 -2.25 1.01
CA THR A 53 -12.10 -1.47 0.75
C THR A 53 -12.76 -1.99 -0.51
N TYR A 54 -13.98 -2.49 -0.39
CA TYR A 54 -14.79 -3.00 -1.50
C TYR A 54 -15.65 -1.89 -2.06
N PHE A 55 -15.62 -1.71 -3.37
CA PHE A 55 -16.37 -0.66 -4.05
C PHE A 55 -17.51 -1.24 -4.87
N TYR A 56 -18.67 -0.60 -4.73
CA TYR A 56 -19.89 -0.89 -5.47
C TYR A 56 -20.38 0.38 -6.12
N ARG A 57 -20.80 0.30 -7.37
CA ARG A 57 -21.37 1.42 -8.11
C ARG A 57 -22.88 1.32 -8.13
N TYR A 58 -23.56 2.43 -7.84
CA TYR A 58 -25.00 2.57 -7.94
C TYR A 58 -25.37 3.50 -9.08
N ASP A 59 -26.13 3.01 -10.07
CA ASP A 59 -26.54 3.73 -11.27
C ASP A 59 -27.97 4.31 -11.19
N GLY A 60 -28.57 4.33 -9.99
CA GLY A 60 -29.95 4.75 -9.76
C GLY A 60 -30.94 3.58 -9.76
N SER A 61 -30.55 2.40 -10.19
CA SER A 61 -31.43 1.22 -10.30
C SER A 61 -30.82 -0.05 -9.72
N ALA A 62 -29.52 -0.23 -9.88
CA ALA A 62 -28.79 -1.43 -9.47
C ALA A 62 -27.46 -1.08 -8.81
N LEU A 63 -27.00 -1.96 -7.96
CA LEU A 63 -25.70 -1.93 -7.33
C LEU A 63 -24.83 -3.01 -7.97
N ALA A 64 -23.65 -2.65 -8.44
CA ALA A 64 -22.70 -3.57 -9.05
C ALA A 64 -21.34 -3.47 -8.35
N PHE A 65 -20.74 -4.61 -8.02
CA PHE A 65 -19.35 -4.66 -7.53
C PHE A 65 -18.40 -4.22 -8.65
N ILE A 66 -17.50 -3.29 -8.36
CA ILE A 66 -16.56 -2.74 -9.34
C ILE A 66 -15.10 -3.04 -9.00
N GLY A 67 -14.81 -3.53 -7.80
CA GLY A 67 -13.46 -3.93 -7.40
C GLY A 67 -13.14 -3.61 -5.95
N GLU A 68 -11.89 -3.87 -5.61
CA GLU A 68 -11.34 -3.64 -4.28
C GLU A 68 -10.04 -2.83 -4.34
N VAL A 69 -9.77 -2.14 -3.25
CA VAL A 69 -8.53 -1.39 -3.04
C VAL A 69 -7.97 -1.79 -1.69
N ASP A 70 -6.69 -2.13 -1.65
CA ASP A 70 -6.04 -2.45 -0.38
C ASP A 70 -5.96 -1.21 0.50
N GLY A 71 -6.26 -1.39 1.80
CA GLY A 71 -6.29 -0.33 2.78
C GLY A 71 -7.60 0.47 2.84
N PHE A 72 -7.54 1.58 3.55
CA PHE A 72 -8.68 2.47 3.77
C PHE A 72 -8.44 3.86 3.16
N PRO A 73 -8.83 4.10 1.91
CA PRO A 73 -8.58 5.37 1.24
C PRO A 73 -9.34 6.56 1.86
N PHE A 74 -10.30 6.31 2.76
CA PHE A 74 -11.11 7.36 3.42
C PHE A 74 -10.55 7.83 4.76
N LYS A 75 -9.67 7.06 5.40
CA LYS A 75 -9.08 7.50 6.68
C LYS A 75 -8.00 8.52 6.39
N GLU A 76 -8.18 9.74 6.93
CA GLU A 76 -7.11 10.71 7.04
C GLU A 76 -5.98 10.09 7.84
N GLN A 77 -4.94 9.67 7.15
CA GLN A 77 -3.68 9.31 7.80
C GLN A 77 -2.82 10.58 7.78
N ASN A 78 -2.69 11.20 8.95
CA ASN A 78 -1.75 12.29 9.25
C ASN A 78 -1.62 13.38 8.17
N GLY A 79 -2.61 14.24 8.09
CA GLY A 79 -2.55 15.45 7.28
C GLY A 79 -3.13 15.34 5.88
N GLY A 80 -4.04 14.39 5.65
CA GLY A 80 -5.05 14.51 4.62
C GLY A 80 -4.56 14.35 3.19
N ILE A 81 -4.46 13.11 2.73
CA ILE A 81 -4.79 12.87 1.33
C ILE A 81 -6.08 12.06 1.38
N ASN A 82 -7.19 12.71 1.02
CA ASN A 82 -8.36 12.01 0.57
C ASN A 82 -7.88 11.05 -0.53
N GLY A 83 -8.08 9.76 -0.38
CA GLY A 83 -7.60 8.75 -1.34
C GLY A 83 -8.16 8.92 -2.74
N PHE A 84 -9.19 9.76 -2.92
CA PHE A 84 -9.87 10.00 -4.19
C PHE A 84 -9.30 11.21 -4.92
N THR A 85 -9.14 11.07 -6.22
CA THR A 85 -8.71 12.18 -7.08
C THR A 85 -9.89 13.00 -7.63
N GLY A 86 -11.13 12.50 -7.50
CA GLY A 86 -12.33 13.07 -8.14
C GLY A 86 -12.41 12.85 -9.65
N GLN A 87 -11.46 12.12 -10.20
CA GLN A 87 -11.33 11.81 -11.62
C GLN A 87 -10.96 10.33 -11.80
N ASN A 88 -11.76 9.42 -11.25
CA ASN A 88 -11.59 7.97 -11.34
C ASN A 88 -10.34 7.37 -10.66
N GLY A 89 -9.50 8.17 -10.00
CA GLY A 89 -8.29 7.69 -9.34
C GLY A 89 -8.46 7.49 -7.84
N ILE A 90 -7.88 6.41 -7.30
CA ILE A 90 -7.87 6.10 -5.88
C ILE A 90 -6.45 5.77 -5.44
N ASN A 91 -5.98 6.44 -4.39
CA ASN A 91 -4.75 6.09 -3.69
C ASN A 91 -5.07 5.11 -2.56
N GLY A 92 -4.41 3.99 -2.55
CA GLY A 92 -4.55 2.95 -1.52
C GLY A 92 -3.20 2.54 -0.95
N THR A 93 -3.19 1.35 -0.36
CA THR A 93 -2.01 0.78 0.27
C THR A 93 -1.76 -0.60 -0.28
N ILE A 94 -0.52 -0.91 -0.63
CA ILE A 94 -0.09 -2.26 -0.98
C ILE A 94 0.74 -2.79 0.17
N ARG A 95 0.43 -3.99 0.64
CA ARG A 95 1.32 -4.73 1.53
C ARG A 95 2.41 -5.41 0.70
N THR A 96 3.64 -5.36 1.19
CA THR A 96 4.77 -6.13 0.65
C THR A 96 5.45 -6.90 1.77
N ASP A 97 5.95 -8.09 1.44
CA ASP A 97 6.77 -8.91 2.34
C ASP A 97 8.20 -9.07 1.78
N ILE A 98 8.61 -8.17 0.87
CA ILE A 98 9.99 -8.14 0.38
C ILE A 98 10.90 -7.68 1.52
N LEU A 99 11.75 -8.59 1.97
CA LEU A 99 12.73 -8.40 3.04
C LEU A 99 12.10 -8.16 4.42
N GLU A 100 11.02 -7.42 4.50
CA GLU A 100 10.22 -7.18 5.70
C GLU A 100 8.75 -6.94 5.33
N THR A 101 7.85 -7.12 6.28
CA THR A 101 6.45 -6.71 6.08
C THR A 101 6.36 -5.19 6.15
N ALA A 102 5.97 -4.57 5.06
CA ALA A 102 5.84 -3.12 4.95
C ALA A 102 4.65 -2.73 4.08
N TYR A 103 4.33 -1.43 4.08
CA TYR A 103 3.25 -0.87 3.31
C TYR A 103 3.78 0.17 2.31
N LEU A 104 3.34 0.03 1.06
CA LEU A 104 3.66 0.92 -0.05
C LEU A 104 2.42 1.72 -0.45
N ASN A 105 2.61 2.86 -1.10
CA ASN A 105 1.54 3.59 -1.74
C ASN A 105 1.14 2.89 -3.04
N GLY A 106 -0.13 2.53 -3.17
CA GLY A 106 -0.73 1.97 -4.38
C GLY A 106 -1.65 2.98 -5.06
N TYR A 107 -1.92 2.74 -6.34
CA TYR A 107 -2.83 3.56 -7.12
C TYR A 107 -3.76 2.68 -7.94
N TRP A 108 -5.04 2.95 -7.89
CA TRP A 108 -6.09 2.29 -8.67
C TRP A 108 -6.80 3.30 -9.56
N TRP A 109 -7.27 2.84 -10.68
CA TRP A 109 -8.04 3.61 -11.64
C TRP A 109 -9.36 2.91 -11.94
N TYR A 110 -10.46 3.66 -11.90
CA TYR A 110 -11.74 3.17 -12.33
C TYR A 110 -11.85 3.31 -13.85
N ASP A 111 -11.88 2.18 -14.57
CA ASP A 111 -12.20 2.17 -16.00
C ASP A 111 -13.71 2.16 -16.19
N SER A 112 -14.27 3.30 -16.62
CA SER A 112 -15.71 3.46 -16.84
C SER A 112 -16.25 2.60 -17.99
N ASN A 113 -15.42 2.19 -18.96
CA ASN A 113 -15.81 1.31 -20.06
C ASN A 113 -15.89 -0.14 -19.59
N ALA A 114 -14.88 -0.60 -18.85
CA ALA A 114 -14.86 -1.93 -18.25
C ALA A 114 -15.76 -2.03 -17.00
N ARG A 115 -16.14 -0.89 -16.42
CA ARG A 115 -16.86 -0.77 -15.15
C ARG A 115 -16.15 -1.49 -14.01
N LYS A 116 -14.86 -1.29 -13.93
CA LYS A 116 -13.99 -2.00 -12.99
C LYS A 116 -12.87 -1.12 -12.45
N LEU A 117 -12.53 -1.30 -11.20
CA LEU A 117 -11.29 -0.78 -10.62
C LEU A 117 -10.13 -1.66 -11.05
N GLU A 118 -9.07 -1.02 -11.54
CA GLU A 118 -7.85 -1.67 -11.94
C GLU A 118 -6.67 -1.09 -11.15
N TYR A 119 -5.86 -1.98 -10.59
CA TYR A 119 -4.59 -1.59 -9.99
C TYR A 119 -3.62 -1.14 -11.09
N ILE A 120 -2.99 0.02 -10.90
CA ILE A 120 -2.00 0.55 -11.82
C ILE A 120 -0.61 0.23 -11.29
N ASP A 121 0.05 -0.74 -11.90
CA ASP A 121 1.44 -1.04 -11.59
C ASP A 121 2.35 0.06 -12.15
N GLY A 122 2.78 0.98 -11.28
CA GLY A 122 3.68 2.09 -11.60
C GLY A 122 5.16 1.70 -11.61
N GLY A 123 5.48 0.43 -11.39
CA GLY A 123 6.84 -0.11 -11.31
C GLY A 123 7.45 0.07 -9.92
N MET A 124 7.68 1.29 -9.42
CA MET A 124 8.24 1.56 -8.09
C MET A 124 7.24 2.31 -7.21
N HIS A 125 6.86 1.71 -6.12
CA HIS A 125 5.90 2.25 -5.14
C HIS A 125 6.63 2.77 -3.92
N GLN A 126 6.29 3.96 -3.46
CA GLN A 126 6.92 4.58 -2.30
C GLN A 126 6.47 3.88 -1.00
N TYR A 127 7.42 3.63 -0.10
CA TYR A 127 7.10 3.21 1.26
C TYR A 127 6.27 4.27 1.97
N LYS A 128 5.26 3.83 2.73
CA LYS A 128 4.44 4.74 3.54
C LYS A 128 5.21 5.28 4.74
N TYR A 129 6.13 4.49 5.26
CA TYR A 129 6.92 4.80 6.46
C TYR A 129 8.39 4.63 6.14
N PHE A 130 9.21 5.54 6.62
CA PHE A 130 10.66 5.54 6.43
C PHE A 130 11.35 5.17 7.74
N THR A 131 11.41 3.88 8.03
CA THR A 131 12.15 3.38 9.19
C THR A 131 13.64 3.32 8.88
N PRO A 132 14.51 3.85 9.76
CA PRO A 132 15.95 3.70 9.59
C PRO A 132 16.40 2.28 9.94
N HIS A 133 17.17 1.66 9.08
CA HIS A 133 17.83 0.39 9.29
C HIS A 133 19.35 0.59 9.37
N ARG A 134 19.97 0.21 10.47
CA ARG A 134 21.42 0.30 10.59
C ARG A 134 22.11 -0.84 9.87
N LEU A 135 23.14 -0.53 9.09
CA LEU A 135 23.93 -1.54 8.40
C LEU A 135 24.92 -2.23 9.37
N TYR A 136 24.92 -3.54 9.35
CA TYR A 136 25.94 -4.35 10.06
C TYR A 136 27.20 -4.55 9.22
N VAL A 137 27.07 -4.52 7.89
CA VAL A 137 28.15 -4.71 6.92
C VAL A 137 28.11 -3.62 5.86
N ASP A 138 29.19 -3.49 5.12
CA ASP A 138 29.21 -2.62 3.92
C ASP A 138 28.19 -3.15 2.90
N LEU A 139 27.38 -2.23 2.37
CA LEU A 139 26.30 -2.55 1.41
C LEU A 139 26.59 -1.93 0.04
N PRO A 140 26.97 -2.74 -0.95
CA PRO A 140 26.99 -2.30 -2.33
C PRO A 140 25.56 -2.03 -2.82
N LEU A 141 25.35 -0.91 -3.50
CA LEU A 141 24.07 -0.54 -4.13
C LEU A 141 24.29 -0.44 -5.63
N TRP A 142 23.40 -1.01 -6.43
CA TRP A 142 23.39 -0.77 -7.88
C TRP A 142 22.82 0.61 -8.18
N LYS A 143 23.38 1.29 -9.18
CA LYS A 143 22.90 2.61 -9.62
C LYS A 143 21.61 2.54 -10.43
N ALA A 144 21.26 1.36 -10.96
CA ALA A 144 20.02 1.07 -11.68
C ALA A 144 19.44 -0.27 -11.22
N MET A 145 18.18 -0.53 -11.55
CA MET A 145 17.52 -1.84 -11.36
C MET A 145 18.08 -2.88 -12.36
N ASP A 146 19.37 -3.08 -12.28
CA ASP A 146 20.13 -4.02 -13.13
C ASP A 146 21.36 -4.49 -12.35
N GLN A 147 21.45 -5.81 -12.14
CA GLN A 147 22.56 -6.43 -11.41
C GLN A 147 23.93 -6.29 -12.11
N ASN A 148 23.96 -5.81 -13.34
CA ASN A 148 25.19 -5.50 -14.08
C ASN A 148 25.54 -4.01 -14.06
N SER A 149 24.72 -3.18 -13.41
CA SER A 149 24.98 -1.74 -13.36
C SER A 149 26.14 -1.41 -12.40
N GLU A 150 26.67 -0.22 -12.55
CA GLU A 150 27.71 0.31 -11.66
C GLU A 150 27.21 0.33 -10.21
N GLN A 151 28.10 0.09 -9.26
CA GLN A 151 27.79 0.07 -7.83
C GLN A 151 28.39 1.27 -7.09
N VAL A 152 27.73 1.64 -6.00
CA VAL A 152 28.23 2.54 -4.95
C VAL A 152 28.07 1.83 -3.61
N THR A 153 29.00 2.00 -2.69
CA THR A 153 28.96 1.29 -1.40
C THR A 153 28.58 2.26 -0.27
N VAL A 154 27.63 1.82 0.57
CA VAL A 154 27.32 2.44 1.86
C VAL A 154 28.07 1.66 2.92
N SER A 155 28.86 2.37 3.76
CA SER A 155 29.65 1.72 4.79
C SER A 155 28.81 1.18 5.95
N SER A 156 29.27 0.11 6.58
CA SER A 156 28.68 -0.43 7.81
C SER A 156 28.55 0.64 8.90
N GLY A 157 27.56 0.48 9.76
CA GLY A 157 27.26 1.42 10.83
C GLY A 157 26.50 2.67 10.38
N GLN A 158 26.20 2.84 9.09
CA GLN A 158 25.31 3.88 8.59
C GLN A 158 23.84 3.47 8.70
N ASP A 159 22.96 4.46 8.82
CA ASP A 159 21.52 4.24 8.73
C ASP A 159 21.09 4.41 7.27
N VAL A 160 20.27 3.48 6.78
CA VAL A 160 19.63 3.54 5.46
C VAL A 160 18.12 3.51 5.61
N PHE A 161 17.43 4.06 4.62
CA PHE A 161 15.97 4.13 4.54
C PHE A 161 15.51 3.45 3.26
N PHE A 162 14.50 2.62 3.35
CA PHE A 162 13.81 2.09 2.19
C PHE A 162 12.86 3.16 1.67
N ILE A 163 13.04 3.59 0.44
CA ILE A 163 12.31 4.71 -0.15
C ILE A 163 11.16 4.23 -1.04
N SER A 164 11.44 3.25 -1.90
CA SER A 164 10.43 2.66 -2.79
C SER A 164 10.80 1.22 -3.14
N SER A 165 9.82 0.44 -3.55
CA SER A 165 9.97 -0.95 -3.99
C SER A 165 9.05 -1.23 -5.17
N ASP A 166 9.44 -2.16 -6.03
CA ASP A 166 8.57 -2.71 -7.08
C ASP A 166 7.60 -3.78 -6.54
N ALA A 167 7.61 -4.01 -5.22
CA ALA A 167 6.86 -5.05 -4.53
C ALA A 167 7.17 -6.48 -5.05
N LYS A 168 8.31 -6.69 -5.71
CA LYS A 168 8.72 -7.97 -6.29
C LYS A 168 10.11 -8.39 -5.82
N GLU A 169 11.13 -7.63 -6.20
CA GLU A 169 12.54 -8.00 -5.96
C GLU A 169 13.48 -6.80 -5.80
N TRP A 170 13.02 -5.56 -6.06
CA TRP A 170 13.86 -4.37 -6.01
C TRP A 170 13.41 -3.39 -4.96
N ILE A 171 14.37 -2.89 -4.16
CA ILE A 171 14.16 -1.81 -3.21
C ILE A 171 15.15 -0.69 -3.52
N TYR A 172 14.64 0.54 -3.69
CA TYR A 172 15.45 1.75 -3.74
C TYR A 172 15.71 2.25 -2.34
N VAL A 173 16.98 2.39 -2.00
CA VAL A 173 17.43 2.80 -0.68
C VAL A 173 18.20 4.11 -0.71
N ARG A 174 18.17 4.83 0.41
CA ARG A 174 18.96 6.04 0.62
C ARG A 174 19.62 6.01 1.99
N ALA A 175 20.93 6.16 2.03
CA ALA A 175 21.69 6.33 3.25
C ALA A 175 21.58 7.75 3.81
N LYS A 176 21.87 7.91 5.09
CA LYS A 176 21.84 9.19 5.79
C LYS A 176 22.82 10.22 5.20
N ASP A 177 23.95 9.79 4.65
CA ASP A 177 24.92 10.64 3.98
C ASP A 177 24.49 11.09 2.56
N GLY A 178 23.32 10.63 2.10
CA GLY A 178 22.76 10.93 0.77
C GLY A 178 23.14 9.93 -0.31
N THR A 179 23.98 8.93 -0.04
CA THR A 179 24.26 7.82 -0.96
C THR A 179 22.98 7.04 -1.23
N LYS A 180 22.72 6.70 -2.48
CA LYS A 180 21.48 6.07 -2.91
C LYS A 180 21.70 5.07 -4.03
N GLY A 181 20.80 4.10 -4.14
CA GLY A 181 20.82 3.08 -5.18
C GLY A 181 19.82 1.97 -4.88
N TYR A 182 19.98 0.86 -5.54
CA TYR A 182 19.06 -0.26 -5.50
C TYR A 182 19.69 -1.48 -4.84
N ILE A 183 18.90 -2.20 -4.06
CA ILE A 183 19.17 -3.57 -3.67
C ILE A 183 18.25 -4.50 -4.42
N HIS A 184 18.73 -5.69 -4.73
CA HIS A 184 17.95 -6.78 -5.26
C HIS A 184 17.79 -7.84 -4.17
N VAL A 185 16.56 -8.27 -3.97
CA VAL A 185 16.16 -9.23 -2.95
C VAL A 185 15.73 -10.52 -3.64
N ASP A 186 16.32 -11.64 -3.25
CA ASP A 186 15.95 -12.98 -3.71
C ASP A 186 15.56 -13.81 -2.48
N GLY A 187 14.25 -13.92 -2.23
CA GLY A 187 13.72 -14.44 -0.98
C GLY A 187 14.17 -13.59 0.21
N GLU A 188 14.96 -14.15 1.12
CA GLU A 188 15.53 -13.44 2.26
C GLU A 188 16.94 -12.87 1.99
N ASN A 189 17.51 -13.12 0.81
CA ASN A 189 18.88 -12.74 0.48
C ASN A 189 18.95 -11.36 -0.17
N ILE A 190 19.94 -10.59 0.23
CA ILE A 190 20.37 -9.37 -0.47
C ILE A 190 21.46 -9.76 -1.45
N SER A 191 21.14 -9.85 -2.72
CA SER A 191 22.08 -10.28 -3.78
C SER A 191 23.32 -9.40 -3.86
N ASN A 192 23.17 -8.10 -3.64
CA ASN A 192 24.26 -7.12 -3.59
C ASN A 192 25.34 -7.48 -2.55
N ALA A 193 24.91 -7.97 -1.40
CA ALA A 193 25.82 -8.30 -0.30
C ALA A 193 26.18 -9.81 -0.24
N GLY A 194 25.44 -10.66 -0.98
CA GLY A 194 25.54 -12.12 -0.92
C GLY A 194 25.22 -12.67 0.47
N ARG A 195 24.28 -12.04 1.20
CA ARG A 195 23.95 -12.32 2.61
C ARG A 195 22.44 -12.24 2.85
N LEU A 196 21.99 -12.89 3.93
CA LEU A 196 20.62 -12.72 4.41
C LEU A 196 20.35 -11.26 4.85
N GLY A 197 19.15 -10.78 4.67
CA GLY A 197 18.75 -9.43 5.08
C GLY A 197 19.03 -9.16 6.55
N SER A 198 18.76 -10.13 7.43
CA SER A 198 19.03 -10.05 8.87
C SER A 198 20.53 -9.95 9.23
N GLU A 199 21.43 -10.33 8.33
CA GLU A 199 22.88 -10.15 8.48
C GLU A 199 23.36 -8.78 7.97
N VAL A 200 22.54 -8.11 7.16
CA VAL A 200 22.85 -6.80 6.54
C VAL A 200 22.26 -5.67 7.35
N PHE A 201 20.99 -5.80 7.76
CA PHE A 201 20.24 -4.74 8.41
C PHE A 201 19.89 -5.09 9.88
N SER A 202 19.89 -4.07 10.75
CA SER A 202 19.27 -4.19 12.06
C SER A 202 17.75 -4.12 11.95
N GLU A 203 17.08 -4.89 12.78
CA GLU A 203 15.66 -4.73 13.08
C GLU A 203 14.74 -4.71 11.84
N LEU A 204 14.88 -5.72 10.95
CA LEU A 204 13.88 -5.98 9.92
C LEU A 204 12.60 -6.47 10.59
N ASN A 205 11.51 -5.79 10.33
CA ASN A 205 10.21 -6.10 10.93
C ASN A 205 9.48 -7.17 10.11
N TYR A 206 9.56 -8.41 10.53
CA TYR A 206 8.78 -9.50 9.91
C TYR A 206 7.30 -9.50 10.30
N PHE A 207 6.91 -8.69 11.29
CA PHE A 207 5.53 -8.48 11.75
C PHE A 207 5.36 -7.06 12.29
N GLN A 208 5.13 -6.09 11.44
CA GLN A 208 4.54 -4.84 11.93
C GLN A 208 3.02 -4.97 12.00
N ILE A 209 2.52 -5.50 13.13
CA ILE A 209 1.23 -5.05 13.61
C ILE A 209 1.48 -3.64 14.12
N ILE A 210 1.30 -2.64 13.26
CA ILE A 210 1.36 -1.25 13.68
C ILE A 210 0.04 -0.98 14.41
N PHE A 211 0.02 -1.24 15.71
CA PHE A 211 -0.85 -0.49 16.59
C PHE A 211 -0.28 0.93 16.62
N LEU A 212 -0.62 1.73 15.64
CA LEU A 212 -0.44 3.17 15.73
C LEU A 212 -1.35 3.66 16.86
N ASP A 213 -0.78 3.75 18.05
CA ASP A 213 -1.39 4.54 19.11
C ASP A 213 -1.61 5.95 18.55
N LYS A 214 -2.85 6.44 18.69
CA LYS A 214 -3.34 7.68 18.07
C LYS A 214 -2.59 8.94 18.50
N ASN A 215 -1.53 8.83 19.29
CA ASN A 215 -0.86 9.95 19.95
C ASN A 215 0.64 10.13 19.66
N GLU A 216 1.26 9.30 18.83
CA GLU A 216 2.69 9.44 18.53
C GLU A 216 2.97 9.50 17.03
N ILE A 217 2.56 10.60 16.40
CA ILE A 217 3.23 11.06 15.19
C ILE A 217 3.49 12.55 15.34
N LEU A 218 4.59 12.85 15.96
CA LEU A 218 5.31 14.11 15.82
C LEU A 218 6.33 13.93 14.70
N TRP A 219 6.19 14.79 13.70
CA TRP A 219 7.00 15.23 12.53
C TRP A 219 6.48 14.90 11.17
#